data_af688a7887270339a8f789253988a9d0
#
_entry.id   af688a7887270339a8f789253988a9d0
#
_cell.length_a   1.000
_cell.length_b   1.000
_cell.length_c   1.000
_cell.angle_alpha   90.00
_cell.angle_beta   90.00
_cell.angle_gamma   90.00
#
_symmetry.space_group_name_H-M   'P 1'
#
loop_
_entity.id
_entity.type
_entity.pdbx_description
1 polymer ?
#
loop_
_entity_poly.entity_id
_entity_poly.type
_entity_poly.pdbx_seq_one_letter_code
_entity_poly.pdbx_strand_id
1 'polypeptide(L)'
;MSKSRVRIPKTAEIVAGKLRRAIVEGTIGSGESLPSEAKLIEIFRVSRPTIREAIRILEFENLISISRGARGGARVQAPSVDFVSRAMGVALQSRGATLSDIYAARSMIEPLAARLAAETRPKEAASALSARITIEREALNKTVVIAGYAAEFHRTLMEQCGNQTFALMGIALHDLVSKHQTFAHRSHPAENPAVTLKRSKAGVRSQERLIEFIAVGRGEDAEHHWQAHMTKAGEFFLEGLAQTSVVDILEGERWI
;
A
#
# COMPACT_ATOMS: atom_id res chain seq x y z
N MET A 1 38.21 12.76 -15.57
CA MET A 1 37.33 11.71 -16.07
C MET A 1 37.29 10.59 -15.05
N SER A 2 36.21 10.49 -14.26
CA SER A 2 36.02 9.40 -13.28
C SER A 2 35.79 8.08 -14.03
N LYS A 3 36.67 7.09 -13.80
CA LYS A 3 36.50 5.73 -14.34
C LYS A 3 35.31 5.10 -13.66
N SER A 4 34.14 5.15 -14.32
CA SER A 4 32.99 4.36 -13.92
C SER A 4 33.38 2.88 -13.96
N ARG A 5 33.53 2.25 -12.80
CA ARG A 5 33.72 0.79 -12.70
C ARG A 5 32.38 0.14 -13.08
N VAL A 6 32.35 -0.50 -14.22
CA VAL A 6 31.24 -1.37 -14.61
C VAL A 6 31.20 -2.52 -13.60
N ARG A 7 30.15 -2.58 -12.76
CA ARG A 7 29.92 -3.67 -11.82
C ARG A 7 29.43 -4.88 -12.61
N ILE A 8 30.23 -5.93 -12.70
CA ILE A 8 29.80 -7.22 -13.26
C ILE A 8 28.86 -7.88 -12.23
N PRO A 9 27.59 -8.20 -12.59
CA PRO A 9 26.68 -8.86 -11.68
C PRO A 9 27.26 -10.19 -11.19
N LYS A 10 27.11 -10.49 -9.90
CA LYS A 10 27.47 -11.80 -9.36
C LYS A 10 26.56 -12.87 -9.96
N THR A 11 27.05 -14.09 -10.13
CA THR A 11 26.26 -15.23 -10.66
C THR A 11 24.92 -15.41 -9.92
N ALA A 12 24.90 -15.19 -8.61
CA ALA A 12 23.68 -15.23 -7.81
C ALA A 12 22.67 -14.14 -8.20
N GLU A 13 23.11 -12.92 -8.53
CA GLU A 13 22.25 -11.83 -9.00
C GLU A 13 21.63 -12.16 -10.37
N ILE A 14 22.38 -12.84 -11.24
CA ILE A 14 21.86 -13.29 -12.55
C ILE A 14 20.78 -14.36 -12.36
N VAL A 15 21.01 -15.36 -11.50
CA VAL A 15 20.03 -16.41 -11.18
C VAL A 15 18.78 -15.80 -10.54
N ALA A 16 18.94 -14.91 -9.56
CA ALA A 16 17.83 -14.20 -8.94
C ALA A 16 17.02 -13.40 -9.98
N GLY A 17 17.70 -12.71 -10.90
CA GLY A 17 17.05 -11.97 -11.99
C GLY A 17 16.21 -12.84 -12.92
N LYS A 18 16.65 -14.05 -13.24
CA LYS A 18 15.88 -15.00 -14.06
C LYS A 18 14.67 -15.53 -13.31
N LEU A 19 14.83 -15.90 -12.03
CA LEU A 19 13.72 -16.34 -11.18
C LEU A 19 12.71 -15.22 -10.93
N ARG A 20 13.17 -14.00 -10.66
CA ARG A 20 12.32 -12.81 -10.53
C ARG A 20 11.45 -12.61 -11.77
N ARG A 21 12.06 -12.70 -12.96
CA ARG A 21 11.30 -12.59 -14.21
C ARG A 21 10.23 -13.65 -14.30
N ALA A 22 10.54 -14.92 -14.01
CA ALA A 22 9.59 -16.01 -14.05
C ALA A 22 8.41 -15.81 -13.07
N ILE A 23 8.68 -15.24 -11.89
CA ILE A 23 7.66 -14.87 -10.90
C ILE A 23 6.79 -13.71 -11.40
N VAL A 24 7.40 -12.62 -11.86
CA VAL A 24 6.68 -11.42 -12.31
C VAL A 24 5.86 -11.68 -13.58
N GLU A 25 6.37 -12.50 -14.49
CA GLU A 25 5.65 -12.92 -15.70
C GLU A 25 4.59 -14.02 -15.44
N GLY A 26 4.49 -14.51 -14.19
CA GLY A 26 3.51 -15.52 -13.80
C GLY A 26 3.83 -16.95 -14.26
N THR A 27 5.04 -17.19 -14.79
CA THR A 27 5.50 -18.55 -15.14
C THR A 27 5.58 -19.44 -13.91
N ILE A 28 5.86 -18.85 -12.74
CA ILE A 28 5.72 -19.47 -11.42
C ILE A 28 4.73 -18.59 -10.66
N GLY A 29 3.54 -19.15 -10.43
CA GLY A 29 2.41 -18.41 -9.86
C GLY A 29 2.56 -18.10 -8.37
N SER A 30 1.83 -17.08 -7.92
CA SER A 30 1.74 -16.78 -6.48
C SER A 30 1.16 -17.97 -5.72
N GLY A 31 1.80 -18.34 -4.58
CA GLY A 31 1.45 -19.51 -3.79
C GLY A 31 2.12 -20.79 -4.26
N GLU A 32 2.73 -20.84 -5.43
CA GLU A 32 3.48 -22.00 -5.89
C GLU A 32 4.85 -22.10 -5.21
N SER A 33 5.38 -23.30 -5.16
CA SER A 33 6.74 -23.53 -4.65
C SER A 33 7.76 -23.35 -5.76
N LEU A 34 8.87 -22.68 -5.47
CA LEU A 34 10.03 -22.72 -6.35
C LEU A 34 10.52 -24.17 -6.53
N PRO A 35 11.14 -24.50 -7.67
CA PRO A 35 11.84 -25.75 -7.81
C PRO A 35 12.84 -25.96 -6.67
N SER A 36 13.07 -27.22 -6.26
CA SER A 36 14.02 -27.53 -5.19
C SER A 36 15.42 -27.01 -5.49
N GLU A 37 16.23 -26.74 -4.44
CA GLU A 37 17.64 -26.32 -4.60
C GLU A 37 18.40 -27.24 -5.56
N ALA A 38 18.18 -28.56 -5.46
CA ALA A 38 18.82 -29.54 -6.33
C ALA A 38 18.43 -29.34 -7.81
N LYS A 39 17.14 -29.10 -8.07
CA LYS A 39 16.65 -28.84 -9.42
C LYS A 39 17.15 -27.51 -9.98
N LEU A 40 17.22 -26.46 -9.14
CA LEU A 40 17.78 -25.17 -9.54
C LEU A 40 19.28 -25.26 -9.86
N ILE A 41 20.05 -26.08 -9.11
CA ILE A 41 21.46 -26.35 -9.40
C ILE A 41 21.61 -26.99 -10.79
N GLU A 42 20.76 -27.99 -11.09
CA GLU A 42 20.73 -28.66 -12.39
C GLU A 42 20.39 -27.68 -13.53
N ILE A 43 19.34 -26.87 -13.36
CA ILE A 43 18.86 -25.92 -14.37
C ILE A 43 19.90 -24.83 -14.65
N PHE A 44 20.44 -24.22 -13.61
CA PHE A 44 21.35 -23.07 -13.76
C PHE A 44 22.81 -23.45 -13.87
N ARG A 45 23.18 -24.70 -13.57
CA ARG A 45 24.55 -25.25 -13.56
C ARG A 45 25.51 -24.39 -12.71
N VAL A 46 25.05 -24.05 -11.51
CA VAL A 46 25.82 -23.25 -10.55
C VAL A 46 25.92 -23.98 -9.21
N SER A 47 26.80 -23.49 -8.34
CA SER A 47 27.02 -24.10 -7.02
C SER A 47 25.80 -23.91 -6.08
N ARG A 48 25.68 -24.79 -5.09
CA ARG A 48 24.65 -24.68 -4.05
C ARG A 48 24.69 -23.34 -3.29
N PRO A 49 25.84 -22.80 -2.88
CA PRO A 49 25.94 -21.47 -2.27
C PRO A 49 25.37 -20.37 -3.18
N THR A 50 25.60 -20.45 -4.49
CA THR A 50 25.07 -19.49 -5.47
C THR A 50 23.54 -19.51 -5.52
N ILE A 51 22.92 -20.70 -5.51
CA ILE A 51 21.45 -20.84 -5.45
C ILE A 51 20.90 -20.27 -4.15
N ARG A 52 21.52 -20.58 -3.01
CA ARG A 52 21.07 -20.07 -1.72
C ARG A 52 21.15 -18.54 -1.65
N GLU A 53 22.18 -17.95 -2.20
CA GLU A 53 22.30 -16.49 -2.26
C GLU A 53 21.24 -15.88 -3.19
N ALA A 54 20.96 -16.51 -4.34
CA ALA A 54 19.86 -16.08 -5.21
C ALA A 54 18.49 -16.16 -4.52
N ILE A 55 18.24 -17.21 -3.75
CA ILE A 55 17.02 -17.37 -2.94
C ILE A 55 16.93 -16.26 -1.87
N ARG A 56 18.04 -15.94 -1.18
CA ARG A 56 18.06 -14.82 -0.20
C ARG A 56 17.76 -13.47 -0.84
N ILE A 57 18.26 -13.21 -2.04
CA ILE A 57 17.93 -11.98 -2.79
C ILE A 57 16.42 -11.91 -3.04
N LEU A 58 15.79 -12.99 -3.51
CA LEU A 58 14.36 -13.01 -3.77
C LEU A 58 13.51 -12.91 -2.48
N GLU A 59 13.98 -13.50 -1.38
CA GLU A 59 13.35 -13.37 -0.06
C GLU A 59 13.43 -11.92 0.45
N PHE A 60 14.59 -11.29 0.32
CA PHE A 60 14.78 -9.87 0.65
C PHE A 60 13.87 -8.95 -0.20
N GLU A 61 13.67 -9.29 -1.47
CA GLU A 61 12.75 -8.58 -2.38
C GLU A 61 11.26 -8.90 -2.10
N ASN A 62 10.99 -9.74 -1.09
CA ASN A 62 9.63 -10.17 -0.71
C ASN A 62 8.87 -10.88 -1.86
N LEU A 63 9.59 -11.50 -2.79
CA LEU A 63 9.03 -12.30 -3.89
C LEU A 63 8.82 -13.76 -3.51
N ILE A 64 9.44 -14.21 -2.43
CA ILE A 64 9.27 -15.54 -1.87
C ILE A 64 9.27 -15.49 -0.34
N SER A 65 8.65 -16.49 0.27
CA SER A 65 8.81 -16.79 1.70
C SER A 65 9.42 -18.17 1.87
N ILE A 66 10.28 -18.34 2.90
CA ILE A 66 10.90 -19.62 3.21
C ILE A 66 10.19 -20.23 4.42
N SER A 67 9.56 -21.39 4.23
CA SER A 67 9.01 -22.20 5.32
C SER A 67 9.97 -23.32 5.70
N ARG A 68 10.11 -23.59 7.03
CA ARG A 68 10.93 -24.67 7.57
C ARG A 68 10.09 -25.96 7.75
N GLY A 69 10.73 -27.13 7.68
CA GLY A 69 10.09 -28.42 7.95
C GLY A 69 10.11 -29.36 6.75
N ALA A 70 9.60 -30.58 6.92
CA ALA A 70 9.64 -31.65 5.90
C ALA A 70 8.88 -31.32 4.60
N ARG A 71 7.90 -30.42 4.67
CA ARG A 71 7.17 -29.86 3.52
C ARG A 71 7.55 -28.39 3.27
N GLY A 72 8.65 -27.93 3.87
CA GLY A 72 9.15 -26.56 3.73
C GLY A 72 9.76 -26.33 2.36
N GLY A 73 10.01 -25.04 2.05
CA GLY A 73 10.62 -24.60 0.79
C GLY A 73 10.37 -23.13 0.53
N ALA A 74 10.91 -22.66 -0.58
CA ALA A 74 10.66 -21.30 -1.04
C ALA A 74 9.32 -21.26 -1.80
N ARG A 75 8.36 -20.48 -1.29
CA ARG A 75 7.03 -20.30 -1.88
C ARG A 75 6.91 -18.88 -2.44
N VAL A 76 6.46 -18.78 -3.67
CA VAL A 76 6.27 -17.50 -4.36
C VAL A 76 5.18 -16.67 -3.67
N GLN A 77 5.47 -15.40 -3.49
CA GLN A 77 4.53 -14.40 -2.99
C GLN A 77 4.24 -13.37 -4.09
N ALA A 78 3.01 -12.89 -4.14
CA ALA A 78 2.73 -11.72 -4.97
C ALA A 78 3.51 -10.52 -4.42
N PRO A 79 4.14 -9.70 -5.29
CA PRO A 79 4.74 -8.45 -4.84
C PRO A 79 3.73 -7.63 -4.05
N SER A 80 4.05 -7.32 -2.80
CA SER A 80 3.13 -6.60 -1.93
C SER A 80 3.48 -5.12 -1.86
N VAL A 81 2.46 -4.27 -1.83
CA VAL A 81 2.63 -2.83 -1.62
C VAL A 81 3.23 -2.55 -0.25
N ASP A 82 3.00 -3.41 0.75
CA ASP A 82 3.57 -3.28 2.10
C ASP A 82 5.12 -3.24 2.10
N PHE A 83 5.77 -3.97 1.20
CA PHE A 83 7.22 -3.87 1.03
C PHE A 83 7.63 -2.48 0.52
N VAL A 84 6.91 -1.95 -0.48
CA VAL A 84 7.16 -0.61 -1.03
C VAL A 84 6.90 0.45 0.03
N SER A 85 5.80 0.35 0.77
CA SER A 85 5.43 1.28 1.84
C SER A 85 6.48 1.32 2.94
N ARG A 86 7.00 0.17 3.38
CA ARG A 86 8.10 0.11 4.38
C ARG A 86 9.38 0.77 3.87
N ALA A 87 9.82 0.42 2.66
CA ALA A 87 11.02 1.02 2.08
C ALA A 87 10.87 2.54 1.92
N MET A 88 9.70 2.99 1.46
CA MET A 88 9.36 4.42 1.36
C MET A 88 9.34 5.09 2.73
N GLY A 89 8.76 4.47 3.75
CA GLY A 89 8.73 4.97 5.11
C GLY A 89 10.14 5.22 5.67
N VAL A 90 11.04 4.25 5.54
CA VAL A 90 12.45 4.39 5.94
C VAL A 90 13.14 5.53 5.19
N ALA A 91 12.91 5.65 3.87
CA ALA A 91 13.49 6.71 3.05
C ALA A 91 12.95 8.10 3.42
N LEU A 92 11.65 8.22 3.70
CA LEU A 92 11.02 9.46 4.15
C LEU A 92 11.54 9.87 5.52
N GLN A 93 11.65 8.93 6.44
CA GLN A 93 12.24 9.12 7.75
C GLN A 93 13.66 9.70 7.67
N SER A 94 14.54 9.10 6.89
CA SER A 94 15.92 9.57 6.73
C SER A 94 16.01 11.01 6.20
N ARG A 95 14.94 11.51 5.63
CA ARG A 95 14.78 12.90 5.14
C ARG A 95 14.07 13.82 6.13
N GLY A 96 13.72 13.33 7.31
CA GLY A 96 12.97 14.08 8.30
C GLY A 96 11.52 14.38 7.92
N ALA A 97 10.92 13.59 7.00
CA ALA A 97 9.53 13.78 6.61
C ALA A 97 8.59 13.56 7.81
N THR A 98 7.56 14.39 7.88
CA THR A 98 6.54 14.36 8.91
C THR A 98 5.24 13.73 8.41
N LEU A 99 4.31 13.44 9.29
CA LEU A 99 2.95 13.07 8.92
C LEU A 99 2.28 14.14 8.07
N SER A 100 2.51 15.41 8.37
CA SER A 100 1.97 16.53 7.58
C SER A 100 2.38 16.43 6.11
N ASP A 101 3.64 16.06 5.82
CA ASP A 101 4.10 15.86 4.44
C ASP A 101 3.36 14.73 3.74
N ILE A 102 3.10 13.62 4.44
CA ILE A 102 2.38 12.47 3.87
C ILE A 102 0.92 12.83 3.58
N TYR A 103 0.24 13.51 4.52
CA TYR A 103 -1.15 13.94 4.32
C TYR A 103 -1.28 14.98 3.20
N ALA A 104 -0.31 15.91 3.09
CA ALA A 104 -0.24 16.86 2.00
C ALA A 104 -0.09 16.17 0.64
N ALA A 105 0.81 15.19 0.52
CA ALA A 105 0.99 14.39 -0.69
C ALA A 105 -0.28 13.62 -1.07
N ARG A 106 -0.97 12.99 -0.10
CA ARG A 106 -2.25 12.31 -0.34
C ARG A 106 -3.33 13.26 -0.84
N SER A 107 -3.41 14.47 -0.25
CA SER A 107 -4.39 15.48 -0.67
C SER A 107 -4.19 15.97 -2.10
N MET A 108 -3.02 15.77 -2.68
CA MET A 108 -2.75 16.04 -4.09
C MET A 108 -3.02 14.84 -5.01
N ILE A 109 -2.74 13.64 -4.51
CA ILE A 109 -2.79 12.40 -5.31
C ILE A 109 -4.21 11.85 -5.42
N GLU A 110 -4.93 11.75 -4.31
CA GLU A 110 -6.24 11.10 -4.31
C GLU A 110 -7.34 11.83 -5.10
N PRO A 111 -7.41 13.17 -5.12
CA PRO A 111 -8.36 13.88 -5.97
C PRO A 111 -8.15 13.61 -7.46
N LEU A 112 -6.89 13.56 -7.90
CA LEU A 112 -6.56 13.18 -9.27
C LEU A 112 -6.93 11.73 -9.58
N ALA A 113 -6.79 10.82 -8.62
CA ALA A 113 -7.26 9.44 -8.78
C ALA A 113 -8.79 9.37 -8.96
N ALA A 114 -9.54 10.19 -8.21
CA ALA A 114 -10.99 10.29 -8.35
C ALA A 114 -11.40 10.79 -9.76
N ARG A 115 -10.72 11.81 -10.26
CA ARG A 115 -10.89 12.28 -11.64
C ARG A 115 -10.62 11.19 -12.66
N LEU A 116 -9.45 10.56 -12.59
CA LEU A 116 -9.05 9.50 -13.50
C LEU A 116 -10.03 8.31 -13.47
N ALA A 117 -10.51 7.92 -12.30
CA ALA A 117 -11.50 6.86 -12.16
C ALA A 117 -12.81 7.22 -12.88
N ALA A 118 -13.29 8.47 -12.74
CA ALA A 118 -14.48 8.95 -13.42
C ALA A 118 -14.31 9.03 -14.94
N GLU A 119 -13.14 9.44 -15.42
CA GLU A 119 -12.89 9.62 -16.85
C GLU A 119 -12.58 8.30 -17.58
N THR A 120 -11.94 7.33 -16.90
CA THR A 120 -11.43 6.12 -17.56
C THR A 120 -12.26 4.86 -17.30
N ARG A 121 -12.84 4.73 -16.11
CA ARG A 121 -13.55 3.52 -15.64
C ARG A 121 -14.78 3.84 -14.80
N PRO A 122 -15.70 4.72 -15.25
CA PRO A 122 -16.77 5.24 -14.40
C PRO A 122 -17.66 4.15 -13.80
N LYS A 123 -18.03 3.15 -14.57
CA LYS A 123 -18.95 2.07 -14.11
C LYS A 123 -18.26 1.09 -13.16
N GLU A 124 -17.06 0.64 -13.52
CA GLU A 124 -16.26 -0.30 -12.73
C GLU A 124 -15.86 0.34 -11.40
N ALA A 125 -15.38 1.57 -11.43
CA ALA A 125 -14.98 2.30 -10.23
C ALA A 125 -16.18 2.55 -9.30
N ALA A 126 -17.29 3.04 -9.84
CA ALA A 126 -18.50 3.26 -9.03
C ALA A 126 -19.03 1.96 -8.41
N SER A 127 -19.01 0.85 -9.14
CA SER A 127 -19.42 -0.47 -8.63
C SER A 127 -18.50 -0.94 -7.49
N ALA A 128 -17.19 -0.88 -7.67
CA ALA A 128 -16.22 -1.30 -6.67
C ALA A 128 -16.33 -0.46 -5.39
N LEU A 129 -16.42 0.86 -5.53
CA LEU A 129 -16.56 1.79 -4.41
C LEU A 129 -17.91 1.62 -3.68
N SER A 130 -19.01 1.37 -4.41
CA SER A 130 -20.33 1.11 -3.82
C SER A 130 -20.34 -0.17 -2.96
N ALA A 131 -19.62 -1.21 -3.38
CA ALA A 131 -19.45 -2.42 -2.58
C ALA A 131 -18.74 -2.12 -1.25
N ARG A 132 -17.72 -1.24 -1.25
CA ARG A 132 -17.03 -0.82 -0.02
C ARG A 132 -17.91 0.00 0.91
N ILE A 133 -18.66 0.94 0.37
CA ILE A 133 -19.62 1.75 1.16
C ILE A 133 -20.65 0.87 1.88
N THR A 134 -21.14 -0.18 1.25
CA THR A 134 -22.09 -1.12 1.86
C THR A 134 -21.48 -1.75 3.12
N ILE A 135 -20.25 -2.24 3.04
CA ILE A 135 -19.53 -2.83 4.17
C ILE A 135 -19.30 -1.79 5.28
N GLU A 136 -18.89 -0.57 4.92
CA GLU A 136 -18.64 0.51 5.87
C GLU A 136 -19.93 0.93 6.61
N ARG A 137 -21.05 1.04 5.92
CA ARG A 137 -22.37 1.31 6.54
C ARG A 137 -22.78 0.24 7.54
N GLU A 138 -22.58 -1.03 7.22
CA GLU A 138 -22.86 -2.12 8.14
C GLU A 138 -22.00 -2.04 9.40
N ALA A 139 -20.72 -1.68 9.25
CA ALA A 139 -19.79 -1.49 10.35
C ALA A 139 -20.17 -0.30 11.25
N LEU A 140 -20.68 0.80 10.67
CA LEU A 140 -21.18 1.96 11.42
C LEU A 140 -22.27 1.58 12.45
N ASN A 141 -23.08 0.60 12.13
CA ASN A 141 -24.16 0.13 13.00
C ASN A 141 -23.65 -0.80 14.12
N LYS A 142 -22.42 -1.31 14.04
CA LYS A 142 -21.87 -2.31 14.96
C LYS A 142 -20.86 -1.73 15.99
N THR A 143 -20.65 -0.43 16.01
CA THR A 143 -19.71 0.26 16.94
C THR A 143 -18.26 -0.25 16.84
N VAL A 144 -17.89 -0.89 15.73
CA VAL A 144 -16.57 -1.50 15.53
C VAL A 144 -15.71 -0.59 14.64
N VAL A 145 -14.45 -0.47 15.01
CA VAL A 145 -13.29 0.19 14.34
C VAL A 145 -13.55 0.66 12.90
N ILE A 146 -14.13 1.83 12.75
CA ILE A 146 -14.57 2.40 11.46
C ILE A 146 -13.36 2.87 10.62
N ALA A 147 -12.25 3.21 11.27
CA ALA A 147 -11.05 3.71 10.59
C ALA A 147 -10.52 2.74 9.52
N GLY A 148 -10.55 1.44 9.76
CA GLY A 148 -10.10 0.44 8.79
C GLY A 148 -10.99 0.35 7.54
N TYR A 149 -12.28 0.56 7.68
CA TYR A 149 -13.21 0.51 6.54
C TYR A 149 -13.09 1.73 5.64
N ALA A 150 -12.97 2.92 6.23
CA ALA A 150 -12.68 4.14 5.47
C ALA A 150 -11.35 4.04 4.72
N ALA A 151 -10.33 3.44 5.35
CA ALA A 151 -9.04 3.17 4.74
C ALA A 151 -9.18 2.31 3.47
N GLU A 152 -9.99 1.27 3.50
CA GLU A 152 -10.22 0.41 2.33
C GLU A 152 -10.97 1.11 1.18
N PHE A 153 -11.81 2.10 1.46
CA PHE A 153 -12.42 2.94 0.43
C PHE A 153 -11.38 3.74 -0.34
N HIS A 154 -10.47 4.43 0.36
CA HIS A 154 -9.38 5.19 -0.25
C HIS A 154 -8.46 4.29 -1.08
N ARG A 155 -8.13 3.11 -0.56
CA ARG A 155 -7.35 2.11 -1.30
C ARG A 155 -8.04 1.69 -2.59
N THR A 156 -9.33 1.34 -2.52
CA THR A 156 -10.12 0.95 -3.69
C THR A 156 -10.18 2.07 -4.72
N LEU A 157 -10.33 3.33 -4.30
CA LEU A 157 -10.30 4.48 -5.20
C LEU A 157 -8.97 4.53 -5.98
N MET A 158 -7.83 4.36 -5.31
CA MET A 158 -6.53 4.33 -5.96
C MET A 158 -6.41 3.16 -6.96
N GLU A 159 -6.89 1.96 -6.59
CA GLU A 159 -6.89 0.79 -7.47
C GLU A 159 -7.74 0.99 -8.74
N GLN A 160 -8.80 1.78 -8.64
CA GLN A 160 -9.73 2.05 -9.73
C GLN A 160 -9.35 3.25 -10.61
N CYS A 161 -8.28 3.99 -10.32
CA CYS A 161 -7.89 5.19 -11.08
C CYS A 161 -7.43 4.94 -12.52
N GLY A 162 -7.28 3.67 -12.94
CA GLY A 162 -6.90 3.32 -14.32
C GLY A 162 -5.41 3.41 -14.63
N ASN A 163 -4.58 3.91 -13.71
CA ASN A 163 -3.13 4.01 -13.86
C ASN A 163 -2.41 3.22 -12.75
N GLN A 164 -1.81 2.09 -13.11
CA GLN A 164 -1.19 1.17 -12.13
C GLN A 164 -0.02 1.80 -11.36
N THR A 165 0.78 2.65 -12.00
CA THR A 165 1.89 3.34 -11.34
C THR A 165 1.37 4.34 -10.31
N PHE A 166 0.36 5.12 -10.71
CA PHE A 166 -0.27 6.11 -9.84
C PHE A 166 -0.98 5.43 -8.66
N ALA A 167 -1.69 4.33 -8.92
CA ALA A 167 -2.31 3.49 -7.91
C ALA A 167 -1.29 2.98 -6.88
N LEU A 168 -0.17 2.41 -7.34
CA LEU A 168 0.89 1.91 -6.45
C LEU A 168 1.44 3.00 -5.54
N MET A 169 1.72 4.18 -6.07
CA MET A 169 2.22 5.33 -5.30
C MET A 169 1.21 5.76 -4.22
N GLY A 170 -0.06 5.91 -4.59
CA GLY A 170 -1.10 6.33 -3.65
C GLY A 170 -1.40 5.28 -2.58
N ILE A 171 -1.41 3.98 -2.94
CA ILE A 171 -1.61 2.89 -1.98
C ILE A 171 -0.43 2.81 -1.01
N ALA A 172 0.80 3.02 -1.47
CA ALA A 172 1.97 3.01 -0.60
C ALA A 172 1.93 4.15 0.44
N LEU A 173 1.51 5.36 0.05
CA LEU A 173 1.27 6.46 0.98
C LEU A 173 0.10 6.16 1.94
N HIS A 174 -0.96 5.56 1.41
CA HIS A 174 -2.12 5.19 2.19
C HIS A 174 -1.77 4.18 3.30
N ASP A 175 -0.95 3.16 3.01
CA ASP A 175 -0.49 2.18 3.99
C ASP A 175 0.26 2.84 5.17
N LEU A 176 1.08 3.85 4.89
CA LEU A 176 1.77 4.62 5.95
C LEU A 176 0.77 5.33 6.86
N VAL A 177 -0.24 5.97 6.27
CA VAL A 177 -1.30 6.65 7.04
C VAL A 177 -2.14 5.67 7.84
N SER A 178 -2.52 4.53 7.27
CA SER A 178 -3.31 3.50 7.98
C SER A 178 -2.58 2.97 9.21
N LYS A 179 -1.27 2.76 9.12
CA LYS A 179 -0.44 2.38 10.27
C LYS A 179 -0.43 3.46 11.33
N HIS A 180 -0.28 4.73 10.93
CA HIS A 180 -0.37 5.87 11.86
C HIS A 180 -1.74 5.96 12.55
N GLN A 181 -2.83 5.89 11.79
CA GLN A 181 -4.18 5.96 12.37
C GLN A 181 -4.42 4.83 13.37
N THR A 182 -3.91 3.63 13.10
CA THR A 182 -3.98 2.50 14.02
C THR A 182 -3.17 2.76 15.29
N PHE A 183 -1.98 3.32 15.16
CA PHE A 183 -1.13 3.69 16.30
C PHE A 183 -1.77 4.81 17.13
N ALA A 184 -2.21 5.88 16.50
CA ALA A 184 -2.87 7.01 17.17
C ALA A 184 -4.12 6.57 17.95
N HIS A 185 -4.91 5.67 17.37
CA HIS A 185 -6.11 5.13 18.01
C HIS A 185 -5.80 4.29 19.26
N ARG A 186 -4.66 3.61 19.29
CA ARG A 186 -4.18 2.85 20.46
C ARG A 186 -3.57 3.73 21.55
N SER A 187 -2.96 4.84 21.16
CA SER A 187 -2.18 5.70 22.06
C SER A 187 -3.00 6.83 22.70
N HIS A 188 -4.17 7.15 22.17
CA HIS A 188 -5.03 8.20 22.68
C HIS A 188 -6.35 7.63 23.17
N PRO A 189 -6.85 8.07 24.34
CA PRO A 189 -8.15 7.64 24.83
C PRO A 189 -9.23 7.97 23.82
N ALA A 190 -10.18 7.06 23.71
CA ALA A 190 -11.26 7.16 22.72
C ALA A 190 -11.95 8.52 22.80
N GLU A 191 -11.98 9.22 21.67
CA GLU A 191 -12.84 10.38 21.48
C GLU A 191 -14.29 10.02 21.82
N ASN A 192 -15.10 10.99 22.19
CA ASN A 192 -16.52 10.77 22.50
C ASN A 192 -17.17 9.94 21.36
N PRO A 193 -17.72 8.76 21.65
CA PRO A 193 -18.27 7.86 20.63
C PRO A 193 -19.32 8.52 19.72
N ALA A 194 -20.09 9.48 20.26
CA ALA A 194 -21.09 10.22 19.48
C ALA A 194 -20.44 11.16 18.45
N VAL A 195 -19.30 11.77 18.79
CA VAL A 195 -18.53 12.65 17.88
C VAL A 195 -17.90 11.80 16.78
N THR A 196 -17.27 10.69 17.13
CA THR A 196 -16.71 9.73 16.18
C THR A 196 -17.77 9.21 15.21
N LEU A 197 -18.93 8.80 15.72
CA LEU A 197 -20.03 8.32 14.87
C LEU A 197 -20.57 9.41 13.92
N LYS A 198 -20.75 10.65 14.41
CA LYS A 198 -21.18 11.77 13.58
C LYS A 198 -20.20 12.04 12.44
N ARG A 199 -18.91 11.99 12.72
CA ARG A 199 -17.82 12.17 11.76
C ARG A 199 -17.81 11.05 10.71
N SER A 200 -17.87 9.81 11.15
CA SER A 200 -17.89 8.65 10.24
C SER A 200 -19.09 8.69 9.30
N LYS A 201 -20.29 9.05 9.80
CA LYS A 201 -21.47 9.29 8.95
C LYS A 201 -21.26 10.41 7.94
N ALA A 202 -20.54 11.47 8.29
CA ALA A 202 -20.20 12.54 7.35
C ALA A 202 -19.20 12.06 6.29
N GLY A 203 -18.21 11.24 6.66
CA GLY A 203 -17.28 10.59 5.74
C GLY A 203 -18.02 9.74 4.71
N VAL A 204 -18.88 8.82 5.16
CA VAL A 204 -19.69 7.97 4.27
C VAL A 204 -20.53 8.79 3.29
N ARG A 205 -21.22 9.84 3.74
CA ARG A 205 -21.96 10.72 2.81
C ARG A 205 -21.06 11.40 1.78
N SER A 206 -19.85 11.77 2.15
CA SER A 206 -18.89 12.35 1.21
C SER A 206 -18.40 11.33 0.18
N GLN A 207 -18.18 10.08 0.60
CA GLN A 207 -17.82 8.98 -0.28
C GLN A 207 -18.95 8.64 -1.26
N GLU A 208 -20.20 8.61 -0.78
CA GLU A 208 -21.39 8.41 -1.63
C GLU A 208 -21.49 9.48 -2.71
N ARG A 209 -21.27 10.74 -2.34
CA ARG A 209 -21.29 11.85 -3.29
C ARG A 209 -20.19 11.72 -4.33
N LEU A 210 -19.01 11.27 -3.93
CA LEU A 210 -17.92 10.96 -4.87
C LEU A 210 -18.33 9.88 -5.88
N ILE A 211 -18.97 8.80 -5.41
CA ILE A 211 -19.43 7.71 -6.28
C ILE A 211 -20.44 8.24 -7.32
N GLU A 212 -21.34 9.14 -6.93
CA GLU A 212 -22.29 9.76 -7.87
C GLU A 212 -21.57 10.50 -8.99
N PHE A 213 -20.54 11.30 -8.69
CA PHE A 213 -19.74 12.00 -9.71
C PHE A 213 -18.99 11.02 -10.61
N ILE A 214 -18.36 10.00 -10.01
CA ILE A 214 -17.63 8.98 -10.77
C ILE A 214 -18.58 8.23 -11.70
N ALA A 215 -19.74 7.78 -11.21
CA ALA A 215 -20.68 6.97 -11.99
C ALA A 215 -21.16 7.64 -13.28
N VAL A 216 -21.24 8.98 -13.28
CA VAL A 216 -21.69 9.76 -14.46
C VAL A 216 -20.51 10.40 -15.24
N GLY A 217 -19.26 10.04 -14.91
CA GLY A 217 -18.08 10.51 -15.63
C GLY A 217 -17.70 11.98 -15.37
N ARG A 218 -18.16 12.60 -14.26
CA ARG A 218 -17.87 13.99 -13.93
C ARG A 218 -16.54 14.13 -13.22
N GLY A 219 -15.43 14.00 -13.97
CA GLY A 219 -14.08 13.94 -13.43
C GLY A 219 -13.67 15.17 -12.62
N GLU A 220 -13.90 16.37 -13.13
CA GLU A 220 -13.57 17.63 -12.44
C GLU A 220 -14.35 17.79 -11.13
N ASP A 221 -15.63 17.42 -11.11
CA ASP A 221 -16.43 17.49 -9.90
C ASP A 221 -15.98 16.44 -8.86
N ALA A 222 -15.61 15.26 -9.31
CA ALA A 222 -15.05 14.20 -8.46
C ALA A 222 -13.74 14.68 -7.81
N GLU A 223 -12.84 15.30 -8.58
CA GLU A 223 -11.58 15.87 -8.11
C GLU A 223 -11.83 16.95 -7.06
N HIS A 224 -12.62 17.98 -7.38
CA HIS A 224 -12.93 19.09 -6.46
C HIS A 224 -13.60 18.61 -5.17
N HIS A 225 -14.58 17.71 -5.29
CA HIS A 225 -15.27 17.18 -4.12
C HIS A 225 -14.30 16.39 -3.22
N TRP A 226 -13.44 15.56 -3.82
CA TRP A 226 -12.50 14.74 -3.07
C TRP A 226 -11.36 15.56 -2.48
N GLN A 227 -10.93 16.65 -3.15
CA GLN A 227 -9.99 17.63 -2.59
C GLN A 227 -10.51 18.22 -1.28
N ALA A 228 -11.77 18.66 -1.26
CA ALA A 228 -12.38 19.22 -0.05
C ALA A 228 -12.50 18.16 1.07
N HIS A 229 -12.80 16.92 0.71
CA HIS A 229 -12.83 15.79 1.65
C HIS A 229 -11.45 15.54 2.28
N MET A 230 -10.41 15.43 1.45
CA MET A 230 -9.04 15.17 1.89
C MET A 230 -8.47 16.28 2.77
N THR A 231 -8.77 17.54 2.46
CA THR A 231 -8.36 18.68 3.29
C THR A 231 -8.94 18.57 4.70
N LYS A 232 -10.26 18.35 4.82
CA LYS A 232 -10.92 18.18 6.14
C LYS A 232 -10.42 16.98 6.92
N ALA A 233 -10.18 15.86 6.22
CA ALA A 233 -9.64 14.67 6.84
C ALA A 233 -8.22 14.91 7.35
N GLY A 234 -7.38 15.60 6.56
CA GLY A 234 -6.02 15.96 6.94
C GLY A 234 -5.97 16.86 8.17
N GLU A 235 -6.75 17.93 8.20
CA GLU A 235 -6.87 18.85 9.37
C GLU A 235 -7.18 18.08 10.64
N PHE A 236 -8.15 17.17 10.57
CA PHE A 236 -8.55 16.36 11.71
C PHE A 236 -7.47 15.39 12.19
N PHE A 237 -6.92 14.57 11.27
CA PHE A 237 -5.94 13.54 11.66
C PHE A 237 -4.58 14.12 12.06
N LEU A 238 -4.28 15.35 11.70
CA LEU A 238 -3.05 16.05 12.07
C LEU A 238 -3.19 16.90 13.34
N GLU A 239 -4.37 16.99 13.94
CA GLU A 239 -4.58 17.77 15.17
C GLU A 239 -3.66 17.26 16.29
N GLY A 240 -2.69 18.08 16.67
CA GLY A 240 -1.66 17.73 17.65
C GLY A 240 -0.57 16.74 17.17
N LEU A 241 -0.65 16.22 15.95
CA LEU A 241 0.25 15.17 15.43
C LEU A 241 1.01 15.58 14.16
N ALA A 242 0.84 16.80 13.65
CA ALA A 242 1.40 17.26 12.39
C ALA A 242 2.92 17.06 12.27
N GLN A 243 3.66 17.24 13.36
CA GLN A 243 5.12 17.12 13.45
C GLN A 243 5.60 15.72 13.86
N THR A 244 4.68 14.75 13.97
CA THR A 244 5.05 13.37 14.31
C THR A 244 5.90 12.78 13.19
N SER A 245 7.01 12.17 13.57
CA SER A 245 7.91 11.52 12.63
C SER A 245 7.28 10.24 12.05
N VAL A 246 7.60 9.95 10.79
CA VAL A 246 7.16 8.71 10.11
C VAL A 246 7.68 7.45 10.82
N VAL A 247 8.78 7.54 11.57
CA VAL A 247 9.37 6.40 12.32
C VAL A 247 8.46 5.87 13.39
N ASP A 248 7.89 6.78 14.18
CA ASP A 248 7.06 6.40 15.32
C ASP A 248 5.83 5.56 14.88
N ILE A 249 5.59 5.52 13.57
CA ILE A 249 4.52 4.75 12.93
C ILE A 249 4.95 3.32 12.56
N LEU A 250 6.22 3.14 12.18
CA LEU A 250 6.69 1.86 11.63
C LEU A 250 7.15 0.88 12.70
N GLU A 251 7.65 1.36 13.82
CA GLU A 251 8.33 0.53 14.82
C GLU A 251 7.60 0.42 16.17
N GLY A 252 6.54 1.19 16.40
CA GLY A 252 5.62 1.04 17.55
C GLY A 252 6.15 1.43 18.92
N GLU A 253 7.46 1.41 19.15
CA GLU A 253 8.12 1.85 20.39
C GLU A 253 9.58 2.26 20.11
N ARG A 254 10.02 3.36 20.71
CA ARG A 254 11.45 3.72 20.68
C ARG A 254 12.26 2.73 21.51
N TRP A 255 13.31 2.19 20.90
CA TRP A 255 14.26 1.29 21.57
C TRP A 255 15.21 2.01 22.54
N ILE A 256 15.20 3.34 22.60
CA ILE A 256 16.07 4.15 23.48
C ILE A 256 15.28 5.34 23.99
#